data_89f5f4653e66a5ed7da6888cbfd248f6
#
_entry.id   89f5f4653e66a5ed7da6888cbfd248f6
#
_cell.length_a   1.000
_cell.length_b   1.000
_cell.length_c   1.000
_cell.angle_alpha   90.00
_cell.angle_beta   90.00
_cell.angle_gamma   90.00
#
_symmetry.space_group_name_H-M   'P 1'
#
loop_
_entity.id
_entity.type
_entity.pdbx_description
1 polymer ?
#
loop_
_entity_poly.entity_id
_entity_poly.type
_entity_poly.pdbx_seq_one_letter_code
_entity_poly.pdbx_strand_id
1 'polypeptide(L)'
;RGKNMILDEIVEDKKKRLPGHMARIPETEMRRMAEETKTREADCFYNHLKKPGLSIIGEFKKASPSLGTITSKIDLMERISEYNASVDAISCLTEEDHFHGNVAYLKEIRAKSSLPILRKDFMICEYQFYEAKVIGADAVLLITAILDDAQMHDFYQLAGELELDVLVETHDEAEVERAMKIN
;
A
#
# COMPACT_ATOMS: atom_id res chain seq x y z
N ARG A 1 -7.20 13.45 21.22
CA ARG A 1 -5.81 13.97 21.00
C ARG A 1 -4.75 12.86 20.86
N GLY A 2 -4.89 11.68 21.50
CA GLY A 2 -3.85 10.64 21.44
C GLY A 2 -3.74 9.83 20.14
N LYS A 3 -4.85 9.61 19.41
CA LYS A 3 -4.83 8.83 18.16
C LYS A 3 -4.21 9.57 16.98
N ASN A 4 -4.31 10.90 16.93
CA ASN A 4 -3.72 11.68 15.85
C ASN A 4 -2.19 11.82 15.98
N MET A 5 -1.63 11.78 17.20
CA MET A 5 -0.19 11.98 17.42
C MET A 5 0.68 10.93 16.73
N ILE A 6 0.32 9.64 16.79
CA ILE A 6 1.11 8.58 16.15
C ILE A 6 1.03 8.66 14.61
N LEU A 7 -0.14 8.98 14.06
CA LEU A 7 -0.30 9.14 12.61
C LEU A 7 0.52 10.35 12.11
N ASP A 8 0.48 11.46 12.84
CA ASP A 8 1.28 12.66 12.52
C ASP A 8 2.77 12.37 12.57
N GLU A 9 3.24 11.62 13.58
CA GLU A 9 4.64 11.18 13.69
C GLU A 9 5.07 10.33 12.50
N ILE A 10 4.26 9.33 12.13
CA ILE A 10 4.54 8.46 10.98
C ILE A 10 4.61 9.27 9.68
N VAL A 11 3.69 10.22 9.48
CA VAL A 11 3.67 11.10 8.30
C VAL A 11 4.92 11.98 8.26
N GLU A 12 5.32 12.55 9.39
CA GLU A 12 6.54 13.40 9.44
C GLU A 12 7.81 12.59 9.16
N ASP A 13 7.91 11.37 9.67
CA ASP A 13 9.05 10.49 9.38
C ASP A 13 9.05 10.05 7.92
N LYS A 14 7.88 9.79 7.33
CA LYS A 14 7.74 9.54 5.90
C LYS A 14 8.23 10.72 5.06
N LYS A 15 7.86 11.95 5.41
CA LYS A 15 8.35 13.16 4.74
C LYS A 15 9.87 13.32 4.78
N LYS A 16 10.51 12.92 5.88
CA LYS A 16 11.98 12.94 6.03
C LYS A 16 12.65 11.89 5.16
N ARG A 17 12.02 10.72 4.98
CA ARG A 17 12.57 9.57 4.25
C ARG A 17 12.46 9.71 2.73
N LEU A 18 11.34 10.22 2.23
CA LEU A 18 11.04 10.32 0.79
C LEU A 18 12.12 11.03 -0.03
N PRO A 19 12.72 12.16 0.41
CA PRO A 19 13.82 12.78 -0.34
C PRO A 19 15.00 11.87 -0.62
N GLY A 20 15.33 10.98 0.32
CA GLY A 20 16.36 9.97 0.12
C GLY A 20 16.01 8.91 -0.93
N HIS A 21 14.75 8.54 -1.03
CA HIS A 21 14.25 7.67 -2.10
C HIS A 21 14.32 8.36 -3.46
N MET A 22 13.84 9.60 -3.53
CA MET A 22 13.87 10.42 -4.77
C MET A 22 15.28 10.78 -5.23
N ALA A 23 16.24 10.86 -4.30
CA ALA A 23 17.65 11.06 -4.66
C ALA A 23 18.26 9.83 -5.34
N ARG A 24 17.78 8.62 -5.02
CA ARG A 24 18.23 7.37 -5.66
C ARG A 24 17.58 7.14 -7.02
N ILE A 25 16.27 7.39 -7.12
CA ILE A 25 15.50 7.33 -8.36
C ILE A 25 14.63 8.58 -8.39
N PRO A 26 14.96 9.57 -9.25
CA PRO A 26 14.17 10.80 -9.37
C PRO A 26 12.72 10.52 -9.75
N GLU A 27 11.81 11.41 -9.36
CA GLU A 27 10.37 11.27 -9.62
C GLU A 27 10.07 11.14 -11.13
N THR A 28 10.73 11.92 -11.96
CA THR A 28 10.60 11.83 -13.43
C THR A 28 10.96 10.46 -13.97
N GLU A 29 12.00 9.84 -13.43
CA GLU A 29 12.41 8.49 -13.82
C GLU A 29 11.45 7.44 -13.25
N MET A 30 11.02 7.58 -12.01
CA MET A 30 10.03 6.66 -11.41
C MET A 30 8.70 6.69 -12.18
N ARG A 31 8.25 7.88 -12.57
CA ARG A 31 7.08 8.06 -13.41
C ARG A 31 7.23 7.36 -14.77
N ARG A 32 8.35 7.59 -15.46
CA ARG A 32 8.65 6.93 -16.74
C ARG A 32 8.61 5.40 -16.61
N MET A 33 9.25 4.87 -15.55
CA MET A 33 9.23 3.43 -15.27
C MET A 33 7.80 2.91 -15.03
N ALA A 34 6.98 3.67 -14.31
CA ALA A 34 5.59 3.31 -14.06
C ALA A 34 4.76 3.27 -15.35
N GLU A 35 4.92 4.26 -16.22
CA GLU A 35 4.26 4.33 -17.54
C GLU A 35 4.66 3.16 -18.46
N GLU A 36 5.88 2.68 -18.36
CA GLU A 36 6.38 1.52 -19.10
C GLU A 36 5.99 0.16 -18.46
N THR A 37 5.60 0.15 -17.21
CA THR A 37 5.20 -1.06 -16.48
C THR A 37 3.81 -1.51 -16.92
N LYS A 38 3.72 -2.68 -17.51
CA LYS A 38 2.43 -3.26 -17.92
C LYS A 38 1.60 -3.66 -16.70
N THR A 39 0.32 -3.36 -16.75
CA THR A 39 -0.66 -3.88 -15.79
C THR A 39 -0.77 -5.39 -15.98
N ARG A 40 -0.68 -6.14 -14.89
CA ARG A 40 -0.83 -7.61 -14.92
C ARG A 40 -2.26 -8.02 -15.23
N GLU A 41 -3.19 -7.45 -14.48
CA GLU A 41 -4.62 -7.67 -14.60
C GLU A 41 -5.34 -6.46 -13.94
N ALA A 42 -6.11 -5.73 -14.73
CA ALA A 42 -6.88 -4.60 -14.22
C ALA A 42 -7.94 -5.06 -13.22
N ASP A 43 -8.19 -4.26 -12.20
CA ASP A 43 -9.19 -4.51 -11.14
C ASP A 43 -9.03 -5.85 -10.40
N CYS A 44 -7.84 -6.45 -10.44
CA CYS A 44 -7.66 -7.80 -9.90
C CYS A 44 -7.83 -7.86 -8.37
N PHE A 45 -7.40 -6.82 -7.63
CA PHE A 45 -7.60 -6.76 -6.19
C PHE A 45 -9.09 -6.69 -5.83
N TYR A 46 -9.82 -5.79 -6.48
CA TYR A 46 -11.26 -5.66 -6.32
C TYR A 46 -12.00 -6.94 -6.68
N ASN A 47 -11.69 -7.54 -7.83
CA ASN A 47 -12.35 -8.74 -8.32
C ASN A 47 -12.12 -9.96 -7.42
N HIS A 48 -10.92 -10.12 -6.88
CA HIS A 48 -10.63 -11.21 -5.94
C HIS A 48 -11.40 -11.07 -4.63
N LEU A 49 -11.65 -9.84 -4.16
CA LEU A 49 -12.39 -9.59 -2.94
C LEU A 49 -13.92 -9.60 -3.13
N LYS A 50 -14.40 -9.29 -4.33
CA LYS A 50 -15.83 -9.20 -4.66
C LYS A 50 -16.52 -10.56 -4.78
N LYS A 51 -15.79 -11.65 -4.86
CA LYS A 51 -16.37 -12.99 -4.99
C LYS A 51 -17.42 -13.28 -3.90
N PRO A 52 -18.42 -14.16 -4.16
CA PRO A 52 -19.35 -14.59 -3.13
C PRO A 52 -18.64 -15.29 -1.96
N GLY A 53 -19.14 -15.06 -0.75
CA GLY A 53 -18.61 -15.64 0.47
C GLY A 53 -17.53 -14.78 1.13
N LEU A 54 -16.72 -15.41 1.96
CA LEU A 54 -15.64 -14.74 2.71
C LEU A 54 -14.41 -14.56 1.82
N SER A 55 -13.87 -13.34 1.83
CA SER A 55 -12.58 -13.04 1.22
C SER A 55 -11.57 -12.69 2.31
N ILE A 56 -10.35 -13.18 2.18
CA ILE A 56 -9.29 -13.04 3.18
C ILE A 56 -8.11 -12.31 2.57
N ILE A 57 -7.64 -11.26 3.26
CA ILE A 57 -6.39 -10.58 2.96
C ILE A 57 -5.34 -11.03 3.99
N GLY A 58 -4.27 -11.65 3.52
CA GLY A 58 -3.12 -12.01 4.36
C GLY A 58 -2.14 -10.84 4.43
N GLU A 59 -1.80 -10.39 5.63
CA GLU A 59 -0.89 -9.27 5.80
C GLU A 59 0.51 -9.72 6.21
N PHE A 60 1.51 -9.27 5.46
CA PHE A 60 2.92 -9.41 5.80
C PHE A 60 3.42 -8.13 6.47
N LYS A 61 3.80 -8.24 7.75
CA LYS A 61 4.43 -7.16 8.51
C LYS A 61 5.43 -7.69 9.54
N LYS A 62 6.48 -6.92 9.83
CA LYS A 62 7.54 -7.27 10.78
C LYS A 62 7.45 -6.51 12.11
N ALA A 63 6.73 -5.41 12.16
CA ALA A 63 6.52 -4.61 13.36
C ALA A 63 5.25 -3.78 13.26
N SER A 64 4.79 -3.24 14.38
CA SER A 64 3.78 -2.21 14.43
C SER A 64 3.97 -1.31 15.65
N PRO A 65 3.45 -0.06 15.66
CA PRO A 65 3.56 0.84 16.82
C PRO A 65 2.98 0.27 18.10
N SER A 66 1.94 -0.57 18.01
CA SER A 66 1.27 -1.16 19.16
C SER A 66 1.91 -2.46 19.66
N LEU A 67 2.55 -3.23 18.79
CA LEU A 67 3.10 -4.55 19.10
C LEU A 67 4.64 -4.59 19.12
N GLY A 68 5.29 -3.51 18.67
CA GLY A 68 6.74 -3.51 18.48
C GLY A 68 7.19 -4.50 17.39
N THR A 69 8.41 -5.01 17.51
CA THR A 69 8.95 -6.00 16.56
C THR A 69 8.25 -7.34 16.71
N ILE A 70 7.75 -7.86 15.59
CA ILE A 70 7.09 -9.17 15.53
C ILE A 70 8.15 -10.21 15.19
N THR A 71 8.53 -11.01 16.18
CA THR A 71 9.44 -12.14 16.00
C THR A 71 8.65 -13.34 15.50
N SER A 72 8.60 -13.55 14.19
CA SER A 72 8.09 -14.78 13.59
C SER A 72 9.27 -15.68 13.25
N LYS A 73 9.17 -16.96 13.59
CA LYS A 73 10.12 -17.99 13.13
C LYS A 73 9.87 -18.39 11.67
N ILE A 74 8.73 -17.99 11.10
CA ILE A 74 8.34 -18.29 9.74
C ILE A 74 9.04 -17.27 8.83
N ASP A 75 9.83 -17.74 7.89
CA ASP A 75 10.47 -16.87 6.91
C ASP A 75 9.47 -16.35 5.85
N LEU A 76 9.93 -15.39 5.04
CA LEU A 76 9.08 -14.78 4.00
C LEU A 76 8.60 -15.83 2.97
N MET A 77 9.44 -16.79 2.61
CA MET A 77 9.13 -17.82 1.62
C MET A 77 8.04 -18.77 2.10
N GLU A 78 8.10 -19.22 3.34
CA GLU A 78 7.04 -20.02 3.97
C GLU A 78 5.74 -19.25 4.02
N ARG A 79 5.79 -17.97 4.43
CA ARG A 79 4.60 -17.12 4.51
C ARG A 79 3.95 -16.90 3.14
N ILE A 80 4.73 -16.68 2.09
CA ILE A 80 4.20 -16.55 0.72
C ILE A 80 3.52 -17.85 0.29
N SER A 81 4.11 -19.00 0.57
CA SER A 81 3.51 -20.31 0.24
C SER A 81 2.18 -20.53 0.95
N GLU A 82 2.11 -20.20 2.25
CA GLU A 82 0.84 -20.26 3.01
C GLU A 82 -0.22 -19.32 2.42
N TYR A 83 0.14 -18.09 2.08
CA TYR A 83 -0.79 -17.13 1.49
C TYR A 83 -1.29 -17.58 0.11
N ASN A 84 -0.41 -18.09 -0.74
CA ASN A 84 -0.81 -18.62 -2.05
C ASN A 84 -1.86 -19.74 -1.96
N ALA A 85 -1.84 -20.49 -0.86
CA ALA A 85 -2.76 -21.60 -0.63
C ALA A 85 -4.07 -21.20 0.08
N SER A 86 -4.11 -20.05 0.78
CA SER A 86 -5.17 -19.81 1.76
C SER A 86 -5.85 -18.43 1.71
N VAL A 87 -5.28 -17.43 1.03
CA VAL A 87 -5.85 -16.08 0.99
C VAL A 87 -6.21 -15.63 -0.43
N ASP A 88 -7.02 -14.59 -0.52
CA ASP A 88 -7.49 -14.03 -1.79
C ASP A 88 -6.63 -12.86 -2.29
N ALA A 89 -5.99 -12.16 -1.37
CA ALA A 89 -5.07 -11.08 -1.64
C ALA A 89 -4.03 -10.95 -0.52
N ILE A 90 -2.90 -10.31 -0.84
CA ILE A 90 -1.83 -10.06 0.11
C ILE A 90 -1.73 -8.55 0.38
N SER A 91 -1.61 -8.17 1.64
CA SER A 91 -1.23 -6.82 2.06
C SER A 91 0.23 -6.84 2.52
N CYS A 92 1.07 -6.00 1.92
CA CYS A 92 2.49 -5.92 2.25
C CYS A 92 2.85 -4.55 2.79
N LEU A 93 3.31 -4.49 4.03
CA LEU A 93 3.83 -3.27 4.66
C LEU A 93 5.16 -2.88 4.01
N THR A 94 5.21 -1.65 3.49
CA THR A 94 6.45 -1.04 2.95
C THR A 94 6.91 0.16 3.77
N GLU A 95 6.18 0.55 4.81
CA GLU A 95 6.58 1.60 5.76
C GLU A 95 7.77 1.13 6.60
N GLU A 96 8.88 1.88 6.57
CA GLU A 96 10.18 1.41 7.07
C GLU A 96 10.40 1.73 8.56
N ASP A 97 9.94 2.88 9.04
CA ASP A 97 10.32 3.42 10.36
C ASP A 97 9.55 2.77 11.52
N HIS A 98 8.24 2.55 11.35
CA HIS A 98 7.35 2.07 12.41
C HIS A 98 6.88 0.63 12.23
N PHE A 99 6.81 0.16 11.00
CA PHE A 99 6.36 -1.21 10.66
C PHE A 99 7.50 -2.11 10.17
N HIS A 100 8.72 -1.59 10.08
CA HIS A 100 9.90 -2.30 9.58
C HIS A 100 9.68 -2.96 8.21
N GLY A 101 8.82 -2.34 7.38
CA GLY A 101 8.55 -2.76 6.03
C GLY A 101 9.66 -2.34 5.07
N ASN A 102 9.55 -2.78 3.84
CA ASN A 102 10.42 -2.35 2.75
C ASN A 102 9.79 -2.71 1.40
N VAL A 103 10.04 -1.89 0.38
CA VAL A 103 9.62 -2.18 -1.00
C VAL A 103 10.23 -3.47 -1.54
N ALA A 104 11.39 -3.87 -1.04
CA ALA A 104 12.04 -5.13 -1.39
C ALA A 104 11.18 -6.35 -1.05
N TYR A 105 10.47 -6.33 0.06
CA TYR A 105 9.56 -7.42 0.44
C TYR A 105 8.41 -7.56 -0.55
N LEU A 106 7.84 -6.46 -0.99
CA LEU A 106 6.76 -6.49 -1.98
C LEU A 106 7.24 -7.05 -3.31
N LYS A 107 8.43 -6.64 -3.77
CA LYS A 107 9.06 -7.19 -4.98
C LYS A 107 9.30 -8.70 -4.87
N GLU A 108 9.76 -9.17 -3.71
CA GLU A 108 10.00 -10.59 -3.46
C GLU A 108 8.70 -11.40 -3.45
N ILE A 109 7.66 -10.87 -2.79
CA ILE A 109 6.31 -11.44 -2.80
C ILE A 109 5.78 -11.50 -4.24
N ARG A 110 5.91 -10.41 -4.99
CA ARG A 110 5.46 -10.36 -6.39
C ARG A 110 6.12 -11.42 -7.27
N ALA A 111 7.41 -11.67 -7.08
CA ALA A 111 8.15 -12.70 -7.82
C ALA A 111 7.68 -14.13 -7.52
N LYS A 112 7.04 -14.37 -6.39
CA LYS A 112 6.65 -15.70 -5.88
C LYS A 112 5.14 -15.93 -5.80
N SER A 113 4.33 -14.90 -6.01
CA SER A 113 2.87 -14.96 -5.91
C SER A 113 2.20 -14.33 -7.11
N SER A 114 1.11 -14.94 -7.58
CA SER A 114 0.20 -14.38 -8.58
C SER A 114 -1.01 -13.68 -7.95
N LEU A 115 -1.15 -13.74 -6.61
CA LEU A 115 -2.23 -13.06 -5.90
C LEU A 115 -2.15 -11.54 -6.05
N PRO A 116 -3.28 -10.83 -6.00
CA PRO A 116 -3.28 -9.37 -5.91
C PRO A 116 -2.53 -8.91 -4.67
N ILE A 117 -1.72 -7.85 -4.80
CA ILE A 117 -0.92 -7.28 -3.71
C ILE A 117 -1.32 -5.84 -3.48
N LEU A 118 -1.74 -5.55 -2.24
CA LEU A 118 -1.92 -4.20 -1.72
C LEU A 118 -0.59 -3.69 -1.16
N ARG A 119 -0.09 -2.56 -1.69
CA ARG A 119 0.95 -1.80 -1.00
C ARG A 119 0.35 -1.10 0.20
N LYS A 120 0.71 -1.53 1.40
CA LYS A 120 0.30 -0.90 2.64
C LYS A 120 1.38 0.04 3.14
N ASP A 121 1.13 1.33 2.97
CA ASP A 121 2.04 2.40 3.36
C ASP A 121 1.24 3.69 3.57
N PHE A 122 1.87 4.70 4.13
CA PHE A 122 1.33 6.05 4.28
C PHE A 122 1.63 6.83 3.00
N MET A 123 0.64 6.86 2.10
CA MET A 123 0.76 7.45 0.76
C MET A 123 0.47 8.94 0.86
N ILE A 124 1.49 9.78 0.72
CA ILE A 124 1.41 11.23 0.91
C ILE A 124 1.92 12.05 -0.27
N CYS A 125 2.49 11.42 -1.29
CA CYS A 125 2.92 12.08 -2.52
C CYS A 125 2.82 11.15 -3.74
N GLU A 126 2.76 11.74 -4.92
CA GLU A 126 2.59 11.02 -6.20
C GLU A 126 3.71 10.01 -6.46
N TYR A 127 4.94 10.31 -6.06
CA TYR A 127 6.09 9.41 -6.19
C TYR A 127 5.80 7.99 -5.71
N GLN A 128 5.09 7.86 -4.58
CA GLN A 128 4.78 6.55 -4.00
C GLN A 128 3.80 5.74 -4.85
N PHE A 129 2.92 6.41 -5.62
CA PHE A 129 2.00 5.74 -6.56
C PHE A 129 2.74 5.20 -7.77
N TYR A 130 3.64 5.98 -8.36
CA TYR A 130 4.51 5.50 -9.43
C TYR A 130 5.37 4.33 -8.95
N GLU A 131 5.97 4.44 -7.78
CA GLU A 131 6.76 3.38 -7.17
C GLU A 131 5.92 2.12 -6.93
N ALA A 132 4.69 2.24 -6.43
CA ALA A 132 3.79 1.11 -6.22
C ALA A 132 3.56 0.31 -7.52
N LYS A 133 3.35 1.00 -8.63
CA LYS A 133 3.21 0.38 -9.96
C LYS A 133 4.48 -0.36 -10.36
N VAL A 134 5.63 0.28 -10.21
CA VAL A 134 6.94 -0.27 -10.61
C VAL A 134 7.31 -1.52 -9.81
N ILE A 135 7.04 -1.53 -8.51
CA ILE A 135 7.38 -2.67 -7.64
C ILE A 135 6.42 -3.85 -7.75
N GLY A 136 5.31 -3.70 -8.49
CA GLY A 136 4.38 -4.78 -8.77
C GLY A 136 3.16 -4.86 -7.86
N ALA A 137 2.81 -3.78 -7.17
CA ALA A 137 1.54 -3.69 -6.47
C ALA A 137 0.36 -3.65 -7.45
N ASP A 138 -0.76 -4.20 -7.05
CA ASP A 138 -2.04 -4.14 -7.79
C ASP A 138 -2.99 -3.11 -7.17
N ALA A 139 -2.78 -2.77 -5.90
CA ALA A 139 -3.60 -1.82 -5.15
C ALA A 139 -2.75 -0.96 -4.21
N VAL A 140 -3.28 0.21 -3.89
CA VAL A 140 -2.72 1.17 -2.94
C VAL A 140 -3.74 1.56 -1.87
N LEU A 141 -3.24 2.06 -0.74
CA LEU A 141 -4.05 2.50 0.39
C LEU A 141 -4.17 4.02 0.41
N LEU A 142 -5.38 4.55 0.51
CA LEU A 142 -5.64 5.94 0.85
C LEU A 142 -6.17 6.02 2.28
N ILE A 143 -5.45 6.69 3.16
CA ILE A 143 -5.84 6.87 4.56
C ILE A 143 -6.49 8.24 4.72
N THR A 144 -7.81 8.26 4.92
CA THR A 144 -8.60 9.48 5.01
C THR A 144 -8.12 10.41 6.12
N ALA A 145 -7.66 9.84 7.24
CA ALA A 145 -7.20 10.60 8.40
C ALA A 145 -5.93 11.46 8.14
N ILE A 146 -5.13 11.14 7.13
CA ILE A 146 -3.87 11.85 6.83
C ILE A 146 -3.92 12.68 5.55
N LEU A 147 -4.99 12.61 4.78
CA LEU A 147 -5.17 13.30 3.51
C LEU A 147 -6.34 14.30 3.58
N ASP A 148 -6.19 15.43 2.93
CA ASP A 148 -7.32 16.32 2.67
C ASP A 148 -8.15 15.83 1.46
N ASP A 149 -9.28 16.47 1.21
CA ASP A 149 -10.21 16.03 0.16
C ASP A 149 -9.62 16.18 -1.24
N ALA A 150 -8.82 17.23 -1.48
CA ALA A 150 -8.14 17.44 -2.75
C ALA A 150 -7.08 16.37 -3.00
N GLN A 151 -6.26 16.05 -1.99
CA GLN A 151 -5.27 14.98 -2.07
C GLN A 151 -5.94 13.61 -2.33
N MET A 152 -7.03 13.31 -1.63
CA MET A 152 -7.77 12.06 -1.84
C MET A 152 -8.29 11.94 -3.27
N HIS A 153 -8.87 13.02 -3.80
CA HIS A 153 -9.34 13.05 -5.19
C HIS A 153 -8.18 12.85 -6.17
N ASP A 154 -7.12 13.64 -6.04
CA ASP A 154 -5.97 13.61 -6.97
C ASP A 154 -5.26 12.25 -6.95
N PHE A 155 -5.05 11.67 -5.77
CA PHE A 155 -4.44 10.36 -5.64
C PHE A 155 -5.33 9.23 -6.15
N TYR A 156 -6.64 9.34 -5.97
CA TYR A 156 -7.58 8.40 -6.55
C TYR A 156 -7.53 8.42 -8.08
N GLN A 157 -7.51 9.62 -8.69
CA GLN A 157 -7.38 9.78 -10.14
C GLN A 157 -6.05 9.21 -10.64
N LEU A 158 -4.94 9.54 -9.98
CA LEU A 158 -3.61 9.03 -10.34
C LEU A 158 -3.56 7.49 -10.25
N ALA A 159 -4.12 6.90 -9.21
CA ALA A 159 -4.20 5.44 -9.10
C ALA A 159 -4.97 4.82 -10.27
N GLY A 160 -6.09 5.45 -10.68
CA GLY A 160 -6.87 5.04 -11.85
C GLY A 160 -6.07 5.12 -13.15
N GLU A 161 -5.32 6.19 -13.37
CA GLU A 161 -4.44 6.36 -14.54
C GLU A 161 -3.34 5.28 -14.59
N LEU A 162 -2.85 4.86 -13.42
CA LEU A 162 -1.85 3.80 -13.27
C LEU A 162 -2.46 2.39 -13.26
N GLU A 163 -3.79 2.29 -13.38
CA GLU A 163 -4.52 1.02 -13.28
C GLU A 163 -4.24 0.27 -11.97
N LEU A 164 -4.15 1.04 -10.87
CA LEU A 164 -4.06 0.53 -9.51
C LEU A 164 -5.44 0.60 -8.84
N ASP A 165 -5.84 -0.46 -8.17
CA ASP A 165 -7.00 -0.43 -7.31
C ASP A 165 -6.73 0.40 -6.06
N VAL A 166 -7.78 0.94 -5.45
CA VAL A 166 -7.69 1.76 -4.25
C VAL A 166 -8.50 1.14 -3.12
N LEU A 167 -7.84 0.94 -1.98
CA LEU A 167 -8.50 0.67 -0.71
C LEU A 167 -8.49 1.96 0.12
N VAL A 168 -9.67 2.42 0.54
CA VAL A 168 -9.80 3.63 1.38
C VAL A 168 -10.00 3.22 2.83
N GLU A 169 -9.11 3.70 3.70
CA GLU A 169 -9.18 3.47 5.14
C GLU A 169 -9.89 4.63 5.83
N THR A 170 -10.89 4.32 6.65
CA THR A 170 -11.69 5.28 7.42
C THR A 170 -11.84 4.79 8.86
N HIS A 171 -11.91 5.72 9.82
CA HIS A 171 -11.96 5.40 11.26
C HIS A 171 -13.25 5.88 11.94
N ASP A 172 -14.01 6.75 11.30
CA ASP A 172 -15.28 7.27 11.81
C ASP A 172 -16.24 7.64 10.67
N GLU A 173 -17.45 8.01 11.04
CA GLU A 173 -18.53 8.33 10.10
C GLU A 173 -18.20 9.55 9.21
N ALA A 174 -17.55 10.57 9.78
CA ALA A 174 -17.14 11.76 9.03
C ALA A 174 -16.10 11.43 7.95
N GLU A 175 -15.16 10.54 8.25
CA GLU A 175 -14.19 10.05 7.26
C GLU A 175 -14.87 9.21 6.17
N VAL A 176 -15.87 8.40 6.52
CA VAL A 176 -16.67 7.66 5.52
C VAL A 176 -17.39 8.62 4.58
N GLU A 177 -18.01 9.67 5.12
CA GLU A 177 -18.67 10.69 4.29
C GLU A 177 -17.70 11.39 3.32
N ARG A 178 -16.47 11.68 3.78
CA ARG A 178 -15.43 12.24 2.92
C ARG A 178 -15.00 11.23 1.84
N ALA A 179 -14.79 9.99 2.21
CA ALA A 179 -14.39 8.91 1.29
C ALA A 179 -15.43 8.69 0.17
N MET A 180 -16.73 8.79 0.49
CA MET A 180 -17.81 8.64 -0.49
C MET A 180 -17.87 9.76 -1.54
N LYS A 181 -17.14 10.85 -1.36
CA LYS A 181 -17.09 12.01 -2.28
C LYS A 181 -15.85 12.03 -3.17
N ILE A 182 -15.03 10.99 -3.15
CA ILE A 182 -13.76 10.93 -3.90
C ILE A 182 -13.98 10.93 -5.42
N ASN A 183 -15.10 10.42 -5.91
CA ASN A 183 -15.44 10.31 -7.33
C ASN A 183 -15.82 11.63 -7.96
#